data_84046615be1be1682d73ee3111abd2e4
#
_entry.id   84046615be1be1682d73ee3111abd2e4
#
_cell.length_a   1.000
_cell.length_b   1.000
_cell.length_c   1.000
_cell.angle_alpha   90.00
_cell.angle_beta   90.00
_cell.angle_gamma   90.00
#
_symmetry.space_group_name_H-M   'P 1'
#
loop_
_entity.id
_entity.type
_entity.pdbx_description
1 polymer ?
#
loop_
_entity_poly.entity_id
_entity_poly.type
_entity_poly.pdbx_seq_one_letter_code
_entity_poly.pdbx_strand_id
1 'polypeptide(L)'
;IILEARNRIGGRIHDIVTKQMGDIHLGASWLHYKGNCHILQELLDKYKVKYMKNDALESNEGMDIYTKDGKLLKEENDKFTKILINLPKNIKKYGKKNPTLTVTEVVTLIGKKYNYDTDIINSLITRGFEHCSMNSDIMLAKEFDGWEPNGQFVKDGFGKLINKLSKDIPIKLNSIVKIIEQTKHNIIVTTSKKSYTCEYVISTIPTGVLQSKLVEFKPSLPKEKITALKNLDSGNHEKIFLKFPYVFWDKNVEVFQYSSNEHRGVCTQWYNILLKSENKNILYTNISGPDIQYAKKSDHELKKISMNILKKMFGNDIPQPESIYVTRWSLDKYTLGGPYGHPTKNGTMENLSTMGKPFGKIHFGGVDTSKDETE
;
A
#
# COMPACT_ATOMS: atom_id res chain seq x y z
N ILE A 1 -27.43 -6.45 3.47
CA ILE A 1 -26.58 -7.65 3.37
C ILE A 1 -25.29 -7.33 2.66
N ILE A 2 -24.16 -7.89 3.10
CA ILE A 2 -22.87 -7.81 2.42
C ILE A 2 -22.58 -9.14 1.74
N LEU A 3 -22.15 -9.09 0.48
CA LEU A 3 -21.65 -10.25 -0.29
C LEU A 3 -20.12 -10.16 -0.36
N GLU A 4 -19.44 -11.08 0.27
CA GLU A 4 -17.99 -11.14 0.33
C GLU A 4 -17.49 -12.36 -0.46
N ALA A 5 -16.56 -12.13 -1.39
CA ALA A 5 -16.03 -13.19 -2.26
C ALA A 5 -15.15 -14.20 -1.50
N ARG A 6 -14.46 -13.75 -0.45
CA ARG A 6 -13.56 -14.56 0.37
C ARG A 6 -14.30 -15.34 1.45
N ASN A 7 -13.59 -16.22 2.12
CA ASN A 7 -14.04 -16.91 3.33
C ASN A 7 -13.81 -16.07 4.62
N ARG A 8 -13.43 -14.80 4.50
CA ARG A 8 -13.17 -13.85 5.57
C ARG A 8 -13.66 -12.45 5.22
N ILE A 9 -13.89 -11.64 6.21
CA ILE A 9 -14.19 -10.20 6.07
C ILE A 9 -12.88 -9.37 5.96
N GLY A 10 -13.00 -8.06 5.74
CA GLY A 10 -11.93 -7.09 5.80
C GLY A 10 -11.27 -6.75 4.46
N GLY A 11 -11.45 -7.57 3.41
CA GLY A 11 -10.86 -7.28 2.10
C GLY A 11 -9.34 -7.11 2.15
N ARG A 12 -8.83 -5.89 1.86
CA ARG A 12 -7.40 -5.52 1.94
C ARG A 12 -6.90 -5.28 3.38
N ILE A 13 -7.77 -5.32 4.38
CA ILE A 13 -7.43 -5.46 5.80
C ILE A 13 -7.35 -6.95 6.12
N HIS A 14 -6.21 -7.44 6.54
CA HIS A 14 -6.02 -8.85 6.86
C HIS A 14 -4.93 -9.03 7.92
N ASP A 15 -5.35 -9.30 9.13
CA ASP A 15 -4.47 -9.63 10.24
C ASP A 15 -4.58 -11.13 10.50
N ILE A 16 -3.44 -11.77 10.76
CA ILE A 16 -3.38 -13.20 11.07
C ILE A 16 -2.52 -13.44 12.32
N VAL A 17 -2.83 -14.52 13.00
CA VAL A 17 -1.99 -15.05 14.07
C VAL A 17 -1.47 -16.40 13.62
N THR A 18 -0.16 -16.55 13.55
CA THR A 18 0.47 -17.82 13.21
C THR A 18 1.34 -18.33 14.37
N LYS A 19 1.54 -19.64 14.44
CA LYS A 19 2.42 -20.24 15.46
C LYS A 19 3.87 -19.74 15.31
N GLN A 20 4.30 -19.51 14.08
CA GLN A 20 5.68 -19.11 13.76
C GLN A 20 5.93 -17.62 13.96
N MET A 21 5.02 -16.76 13.46
CA MET A 21 5.20 -15.30 13.45
C MET A 21 4.48 -14.58 14.59
N GLY A 22 3.52 -15.28 15.27
CA GLY A 22 2.56 -14.60 16.12
C GLY A 22 1.58 -13.77 15.26
N ASP A 23 1.21 -12.62 15.79
CA ASP A 23 0.29 -11.68 15.18
C ASP A 23 1.02 -10.78 14.16
N ILE A 24 0.59 -10.77 12.90
CA ILE A 24 1.13 -9.95 11.80
C ILE A 24 0.01 -9.37 10.94
N HIS A 25 0.24 -8.15 10.44
CA HIS A 25 -0.70 -7.40 9.62
C HIS A 25 -0.31 -7.47 8.15
N LEU A 26 -0.99 -8.34 7.40
CA LEU A 26 -0.69 -8.61 5.99
C LEU A 26 -1.16 -7.47 5.07
N GLY A 27 -2.25 -6.81 5.43
CA GLY A 27 -2.83 -5.68 4.69
C GLY A 27 -2.51 -4.33 5.32
N ALA A 28 -3.52 -3.44 5.35
CA ALA A 28 -3.44 -2.13 5.98
C ALA A 28 -3.01 -2.25 7.45
N SER A 29 -2.06 -1.43 7.86
CA SER A 29 -1.50 -1.44 9.22
C SER A 29 -1.16 -0.05 9.75
N TRP A 30 -1.33 0.97 8.92
CA TRP A 30 -1.06 2.35 9.27
C TRP A 30 -2.32 3.19 9.16
N LEU A 31 -2.56 4.01 10.17
CA LEU A 31 -3.54 5.09 10.13
C LEU A 31 -2.85 6.31 9.52
N HIS A 32 -3.25 6.66 8.32
CA HIS A 32 -2.84 7.91 7.68
C HIS A 32 -3.96 8.92 7.84
N TYR A 33 -3.61 10.20 8.03
CA TYR A 33 -4.61 11.26 8.09
C TYR A 33 -4.05 12.53 7.48
N LYS A 34 -4.91 13.28 6.81
CA LYS A 34 -4.62 14.58 6.22
C LYS A 34 -5.42 15.64 6.94
N GLY A 35 -4.73 16.61 7.51
CA GLY A 35 -5.39 17.69 8.24
C GLY A 35 -6.09 17.23 9.53
N ASN A 36 -7.32 17.70 9.75
CA ASN A 36 -8.10 17.44 10.97
C ASN A 36 -9.16 16.34 10.81
N CYS A 37 -9.09 15.52 9.77
CA CYS A 37 -10.05 14.43 9.60
C CYS A 37 -9.65 13.20 10.41
N HIS A 38 -10.38 12.96 11.51
CA HIS A 38 -10.05 11.93 12.50
C HIS A 38 -11.12 10.83 12.60
N ILE A 39 -12.00 10.68 11.60
CA ILE A 39 -13.11 9.70 11.67
C ILE A 39 -12.59 8.30 11.98
N LEU A 40 -11.52 7.86 11.30
CA LEU A 40 -10.97 6.53 11.54
C LEU A 40 -10.30 6.45 12.93
N GLN A 41 -9.63 7.52 13.37
CA GLN A 41 -9.07 7.60 14.73
C GLN A 41 -10.15 7.55 15.79
N GLU A 42 -11.25 8.30 15.62
CA GLU A 42 -12.41 8.26 16.52
C GLU A 42 -13.02 6.84 16.60
N LEU A 43 -13.09 6.13 15.48
CA LEU A 43 -13.53 4.74 15.44
C LEU A 43 -12.57 3.81 16.20
N LEU A 44 -11.25 3.96 16.00
CA LEU A 44 -10.25 3.19 16.75
C LEU A 44 -10.39 3.42 18.25
N ASP A 45 -10.54 4.69 18.68
CA ASP A 45 -10.71 5.07 20.08
C ASP A 45 -12.04 4.51 20.64
N LYS A 46 -13.15 4.70 19.93
CA LYS A 46 -14.48 4.19 20.30
C LYS A 46 -14.48 2.68 20.53
N TYR A 47 -13.79 1.94 19.67
CA TYR A 47 -13.73 0.48 19.75
C TYR A 47 -12.52 -0.04 20.51
N LYS A 48 -11.73 0.84 21.13
CA LYS A 48 -10.55 0.51 21.96
C LYS A 48 -9.52 -0.33 21.18
N VAL A 49 -9.24 0.07 19.95
CA VAL A 49 -8.20 -0.49 19.10
C VAL A 49 -6.92 0.30 19.33
N LYS A 50 -5.86 -0.35 19.79
CA LYS A 50 -4.61 0.31 20.14
C LYS A 50 -3.81 0.69 18.89
N TYR A 51 -3.28 1.91 18.86
CA TYR A 51 -2.36 2.41 17.84
C TYR A 51 -1.25 3.23 18.50
N MET A 52 -0.17 3.49 17.76
CA MET A 52 0.92 4.34 18.25
C MET A 52 0.53 5.80 18.06
N LYS A 53 0.76 6.63 19.08
CA LYS A 53 0.39 8.06 19.01
C LYS A 53 1.45 8.94 18.35
N ASN A 54 2.67 8.46 18.25
CA ASN A 54 3.79 9.18 17.62
C ASN A 54 4.43 8.28 16.58
N ASP A 55 4.69 8.83 15.40
CA ASP A 55 5.43 8.17 14.35
C ASP A 55 6.87 8.71 14.32
N ALA A 56 7.83 7.81 14.23
CA ALA A 56 9.24 8.15 14.15
C ALA A 56 9.63 8.85 12.83
N LEU A 57 8.72 8.91 11.85
CA LEU A 57 8.96 9.66 10.61
C LEU A 57 9.15 11.17 10.82
N GLU A 58 8.69 11.73 11.94
CA GLU A 58 8.93 13.12 12.32
C GLU A 58 10.27 13.33 13.05
N SER A 59 10.84 12.27 13.62
CA SER A 59 12.16 12.31 14.25
C SER A 59 13.20 11.71 13.30
N ASN A 60 14.27 12.45 13.01
CA ASN A 60 15.44 11.97 12.27
C ASN A 60 16.11 10.75 12.94
N GLU A 61 15.69 10.38 14.14
CA GLU A 61 16.21 9.27 14.94
C GLU A 61 15.66 7.91 14.52
N GLY A 62 14.60 7.89 13.70
CA GLY A 62 13.88 6.66 13.35
C GLY A 62 14.35 5.93 12.10
N MET A 63 15.31 6.45 11.32
CA MET A 63 15.71 5.85 10.05
C MET A 63 17.23 5.79 9.87
N ASP A 64 17.73 4.62 9.48
CA ASP A 64 19.10 4.42 9.01
C ASP A 64 19.13 4.18 7.50
N ILE A 65 20.03 4.86 6.78
CA ILE A 65 20.20 4.72 5.33
C ILE A 65 21.53 4.04 5.05
N TYR A 66 21.47 2.96 4.28
CA TYR A 66 22.62 2.21 3.83
C TYR A 66 22.83 2.37 2.32
N THR A 67 24.08 2.58 1.89
CA THR A 67 24.43 2.53 0.46
C THR A 67 24.24 1.12 -0.09
N LYS A 68 24.33 0.99 -1.42
CA LYS A 68 24.35 -0.33 -2.11
C LYS A 68 25.46 -1.27 -1.62
N ASP A 69 26.55 -0.72 -1.10
CA ASP A 69 27.69 -1.46 -0.56
C ASP A 69 27.59 -1.72 0.94
N GLY A 70 26.47 -1.33 1.57
CA GLY A 70 26.19 -1.55 2.98
C GLY A 70 26.80 -0.53 3.96
N LYS A 71 27.34 0.58 3.45
CA LYS A 71 27.84 1.66 4.31
C LYS A 71 26.69 2.47 4.88
N LEU A 72 26.66 2.65 6.20
CA LEU A 72 25.69 3.49 6.89
C LEU A 72 26.01 4.98 6.69
N LEU A 73 25.03 5.75 6.23
CA LEU A 73 25.14 7.19 5.93
C LEU A 73 24.65 8.04 7.11
N LYS A 74 25.32 8.00 8.26
CA LYS A 74 24.87 8.72 9.47
C LYS A 74 24.79 10.26 9.29
N GLU A 75 25.81 10.85 8.68
CA GLU A 75 25.89 12.32 8.50
C GLU A 75 24.95 12.85 7.41
N GLU A 76 24.51 11.98 6.49
CA GLU A 76 23.64 12.34 5.38
C GLU A 76 22.14 12.09 5.67
N ASN A 77 21.82 11.38 6.75
CA ASN A 77 20.42 11.08 7.13
C ASN A 77 19.58 12.36 7.26
N ASP A 78 20.10 13.36 7.92
CA ASP A 78 19.41 14.66 8.11
C ASP A 78 19.14 15.37 6.77
N LYS A 79 20.13 15.36 5.87
CA LYS A 79 19.99 15.96 4.54
C LYS A 79 18.96 15.20 3.70
N PHE A 80 19.04 13.86 3.70
CA PHE A 80 18.09 12.99 3.00
C PHE A 80 16.65 13.20 3.52
N THR A 81 16.48 13.21 4.84
CA THR A 81 15.18 13.42 5.50
C THR A 81 14.61 14.81 5.18
N LYS A 82 15.43 15.86 5.21
CA LYS A 82 14.99 17.22 4.81
C LYS A 82 14.54 17.27 3.35
N ILE A 83 15.24 16.56 2.45
CA ILE A 83 14.83 16.47 1.04
C ILE A 83 13.51 15.72 0.95
N LEU A 84 13.39 14.58 1.62
CA LEU A 84 12.20 13.72 1.61
C LEU A 84 10.95 14.50 2.09
N ILE A 85 11.03 15.21 3.21
CA ILE A 85 9.93 16.02 3.75
C ILE A 85 9.49 17.12 2.77
N ASN A 86 10.42 17.72 2.03
CA ASN A 86 10.11 18.77 1.05
C ASN A 86 9.77 18.22 -0.34
N LEU A 87 9.91 16.94 -0.55
CA LEU A 87 9.75 16.31 -1.86
C LEU A 87 8.35 16.50 -2.45
N PRO A 88 7.23 16.33 -1.71
CA PRO A 88 5.88 16.55 -2.22
C PRO A 88 5.68 17.94 -2.79
N LYS A 89 6.08 18.97 -2.03
CA LYS A 89 6.00 20.37 -2.46
C LYS A 89 6.83 20.66 -3.71
N ASN A 90 8.02 20.08 -3.77
CA ASN A 90 8.92 20.25 -4.90
C ASN A 90 8.36 19.56 -6.16
N ILE A 91 7.83 18.35 -6.04
CA ILE A 91 7.25 17.64 -7.17
C ILE A 91 6.06 18.40 -7.74
N LYS A 92 5.15 18.86 -6.89
CA LYS A 92 4.00 19.68 -7.30
C LYS A 92 4.45 20.95 -8.05
N LYS A 93 5.51 21.61 -7.55
CA LYS A 93 6.09 22.81 -8.19
C LYS A 93 6.72 22.50 -9.54
N TYR A 94 7.53 21.43 -9.65
CA TYR A 94 8.19 21.05 -10.90
C TYR A 94 7.18 20.49 -11.90
N GLY A 95 6.23 19.66 -11.47
CA GLY A 95 5.18 19.10 -12.31
C GLY A 95 4.29 20.15 -12.96
N LYS A 96 3.92 21.24 -12.22
CA LYS A 96 3.19 22.37 -12.80
C LYS A 96 3.96 23.07 -13.93
N LYS A 97 5.30 23.20 -13.78
CA LYS A 97 6.15 23.82 -14.80
C LYS A 97 6.43 22.90 -15.99
N ASN A 98 6.43 21.60 -15.75
CA ASN A 98 6.79 20.56 -16.72
C ASN A 98 5.72 19.45 -16.69
N PRO A 99 4.54 19.67 -17.30
CA PRO A 99 3.36 18.83 -17.11
C PRO A 99 3.47 17.42 -17.69
N THR A 100 4.53 17.13 -18.44
CA THR A 100 4.80 15.80 -19.04
C THR A 100 5.76 14.95 -18.25
N LEU A 101 6.47 15.53 -17.25
CA LEU A 101 7.41 14.78 -16.44
C LEU A 101 6.68 13.87 -15.44
N THR A 102 7.23 12.67 -15.29
CA THR A 102 6.79 11.72 -14.25
C THR A 102 7.38 12.08 -12.90
N VAL A 103 6.85 11.45 -11.85
CA VAL A 103 7.38 11.60 -10.49
C VAL A 103 8.86 11.17 -10.45
N THR A 104 9.21 10.03 -11.05
CA THR A 104 10.60 9.56 -11.14
C THR A 104 11.53 10.57 -11.80
N GLU A 105 11.12 11.15 -12.92
CA GLU A 105 11.92 12.14 -13.64
C GLU A 105 12.17 13.39 -12.80
N VAL A 106 11.15 13.89 -12.11
CA VAL A 106 11.28 15.06 -11.23
C VAL A 106 12.18 14.76 -10.03
N VAL A 107 12.01 13.60 -9.36
CA VAL A 107 12.86 13.22 -8.23
C VAL A 107 14.31 13.05 -8.66
N THR A 108 14.53 12.48 -9.85
CA THR A 108 15.87 12.37 -10.45
C THR A 108 16.53 13.73 -10.66
N LEU A 109 15.80 14.72 -11.18
CA LEU A 109 16.28 16.08 -11.33
C LEU A 109 16.63 16.73 -9.97
N ILE A 110 15.80 16.51 -8.97
CA ILE A 110 16.03 17.01 -7.62
C ILE A 110 17.28 16.34 -7.01
N GLY A 111 17.39 15.02 -7.08
CA GLY A 111 18.54 14.27 -6.54
C GLY A 111 19.86 14.68 -7.17
N LYS A 112 19.90 14.83 -8.50
CA LYS A 112 21.08 15.34 -9.22
C LYS A 112 21.48 16.75 -8.78
N LYS A 113 20.54 17.62 -8.48
CA LYS A 113 20.82 18.95 -7.95
C LYS A 113 21.57 18.90 -6.60
N TYR A 114 21.36 17.85 -5.81
CA TYR A 114 22.05 17.61 -4.55
C TYR A 114 23.30 16.72 -4.69
N ASN A 115 23.73 16.43 -5.93
CA ASN A 115 24.85 15.55 -6.27
C ASN A 115 24.71 14.13 -5.69
N TYR A 116 23.49 13.59 -5.69
CA TYR A 116 23.25 12.21 -5.28
C TYR A 116 23.46 11.24 -6.44
N ASP A 117 24.03 10.10 -6.11
CA ASP A 117 24.13 8.95 -7.01
C ASP A 117 22.78 8.30 -7.26
N THR A 118 22.70 7.48 -8.30
CA THR A 118 21.45 6.82 -8.74
C THR A 118 20.83 5.96 -7.65
N ASP A 119 21.62 5.26 -6.84
CA ASP A 119 21.12 4.42 -5.73
C ASP A 119 20.45 5.26 -4.64
N ILE A 120 21.01 6.42 -4.28
CA ILE A 120 20.38 7.35 -3.31
C ILE A 120 19.12 7.98 -3.91
N ILE A 121 19.14 8.33 -5.21
CA ILE A 121 17.94 8.84 -5.91
C ILE A 121 16.83 7.78 -5.90
N ASN A 122 17.16 6.52 -6.18
CA ASN A 122 16.20 5.41 -6.09
C ASN A 122 15.62 5.25 -4.68
N SER A 123 16.43 5.48 -3.64
CA SER A 123 15.95 5.49 -2.25
C SER A 123 14.95 6.62 -1.99
N LEU A 124 15.17 7.82 -2.53
CA LEU A 124 14.21 8.92 -2.46
C LEU A 124 12.89 8.57 -3.16
N ILE A 125 12.97 7.93 -4.34
CA ILE A 125 11.79 7.50 -5.10
C ILE A 125 11.02 6.43 -4.32
N THR A 126 11.71 5.39 -3.86
CA THR A 126 11.07 4.29 -3.12
C THR A 126 10.45 4.79 -1.83
N ARG A 127 11.20 5.55 -1.03
CA ARG A 127 10.73 6.05 0.26
C ARG A 127 9.66 7.11 0.12
N GLY A 128 9.73 7.94 -0.91
CA GLY A 128 8.77 9.01 -1.14
C GLY A 128 7.44 8.54 -1.77
N PHE A 129 7.44 7.43 -2.51
CA PHE A 129 6.28 7.10 -3.36
C PHE A 129 5.97 5.62 -3.44
N GLU A 130 6.95 4.81 -3.81
CA GLU A 130 6.69 3.41 -4.18
C GLU A 130 6.35 2.54 -2.98
N HIS A 131 6.81 2.91 -1.77
CA HIS A 131 6.41 2.21 -0.56
C HIS A 131 4.89 2.24 -0.31
N CYS A 132 4.19 3.20 -0.92
CA CYS A 132 2.72 3.32 -0.92
C CYS A 132 2.07 2.68 -2.15
N SER A 133 2.75 1.77 -2.86
CA SER A 133 2.28 1.07 -4.07
C SER A 133 2.29 1.87 -5.38
N MET A 134 2.64 3.13 -5.36
CA MET A 134 2.65 3.98 -6.56
C MET A 134 3.72 3.53 -7.55
N ASN A 135 3.37 3.47 -8.83
CA ASN A 135 4.35 3.35 -9.90
C ASN A 135 4.76 4.76 -10.38
N SER A 136 5.83 5.27 -9.80
CA SER A 136 6.32 6.63 -10.05
C SER A 136 6.85 6.88 -11.47
N ASP A 137 7.11 5.80 -12.24
CA ASP A 137 7.54 5.90 -13.65
C ASP A 137 6.41 6.26 -14.61
N ILE A 138 5.18 5.99 -14.21
CA ILE A 138 4.00 6.23 -15.05
C ILE A 138 3.07 7.32 -14.50
N MET A 139 3.24 7.76 -13.26
CA MET A 139 2.46 8.86 -12.70
C MET A 139 3.09 10.20 -13.08
N LEU A 140 2.29 11.13 -13.66
CA LEU A 140 2.76 12.49 -13.91
C LEU A 140 2.92 13.28 -12.62
N ALA A 141 4.01 14.01 -12.50
CA ALA A 141 4.31 14.81 -11.31
C ALA A 141 3.26 15.90 -11.00
N LYS A 142 2.57 16.40 -12.01
CA LYS A 142 1.48 17.39 -11.84
C LYS A 142 0.24 16.80 -11.17
N GLU A 143 0.03 15.49 -11.29
CA GLU A 143 -1.10 14.75 -10.71
C GLU A 143 -0.79 14.24 -9.29
N PHE A 144 0.45 14.40 -8.83
CA PHE A 144 0.82 14.05 -7.47
C PHE A 144 0.25 15.07 -6.49
N ASP A 145 -0.69 14.64 -5.66
CA ASP A 145 -1.36 15.53 -4.70
C ASP A 145 -0.62 15.69 -3.36
N GLY A 146 0.43 14.95 -3.18
CA GLY A 146 1.21 14.92 -1.94
C GLY A 146 0.89 13.68 -1.11
N TRP A 147 1.69 13.47 -0.10
CA TRP A 147 1.44 12.55 1.00
C TRP A 147 1.82 13.27 2.30
N GLU A 148 1.15 12.92 3.35
CA GLU A 148 1.50 13.41 4.70
C GLU A 148 2.35 12.34 5.37
N PRO A 149 3.51 12.70 5.94
CA PRO A 149 4.39 11.72 6.60
C PRO A 149 3.83 11.18 7.91
N ASN A 150 2.63 11.60 8.29
CA ASN A 150 2.01 11.31 9.58
C ASN A 150 1.23 10.00 9.53
N GLY A 151 1.92 8.86 9.65
CA GLY A 151 1.29 7.56 9.81
C GLY A 151 1.38 7.07 11.26
N GLN A 152 0.32 6.47 11.79
CA GLN A 152 0.30 5.84 13.10
C GLN A 152 0.08 4.34 12.96
N PHE A 153 1.01 3.55 13.44
CA PHE A 153 0.88 2.09 13.35
C PHE A 153 -0.23 1.58 14.26
N VAL A 154 -1.16 0.81 13.70
CA VAL A 154 -2.29 0.22 14.45
C VAL A 154 -1.84 -1.10 15.09
N LYS A 155 -1.44 -1.05 16.36
CA LYS A 155 -0.84 -2.19 17.10
C LYS A 155 -1.74 -3.42 17.15
N ASP A 156 -3.03 -3.22 17.37
CA ASP A 156 -4.01 -4.32 17.46
C ASP A 156 -4.49 -4.82 16.09
N GLY A 157 -4.04 -4.17 14.99
CA GLY A 157 -4.52 -4.40 13.63
C GLY A 157 -5.90 -3.83 13.36
N PHE A 158 -6.16 -3.43 12.12
CA PHE A 158 -7.49 -2.96 11.69
C PHE A 158 -8.53 -4.08 11.66
N GLY A 159 -8.13 -5.34 11.59
CA GLY A 159 -9.04 -6.49 11.66
C GLY A 159 -9.89 -6.49 12.92
N LYS A 160 -9.34 -6.02 14.05
CA LYS A 160 -10.09 -5.86 15.29
C LYS A 160 -11.24 -4.85 15.15
N LEU A 161 -10.99 -3.71 14.46
CA LEU A 161 -12.03 -2.71 14.16
C LEU A 161 -13.08 -3.30 13.23
N ILE A 162 -12.66 -3.95 12.12
CA ILE A 162 -13.58 -4.58 11.17
C ILE A 162 -14.50 -5.61 11.85
N ASN A 163 -13.94 -6.44 12.72
CA ASN A 163 -14.73 -7.42 13.49
C ASN A 163 -15.77 -6.76 14.40
N LYS A 164 -15.45 -5.59 14.98
CA LYS A 164 -16.41 -4.83 15.80
C LYS A 164 -17.51 -4.18 14.95
N LEU A 165 -17.14 -3.58 13.84
CA LEU A 165 -18.07 -2.91 12.93
C LEU A 165 -19.03 -3.89 12.23
N SER A 166 -18.59 -5.11 11.98
CA SER A 166 -19.35 -6.12 11.24
C SER A 166 -20.30 -6.98 12.10
N LYS A 167 -20.25 -6.85 13.45
CA LYS A 167 -20.89 -7.77 14.39
C LYS A 167 -22.36 -8.05 14.11
N ASP A 168 -23.12 -7.01 13.78
CA ASP A 168 -24.57 -7.11 13.59
C ASP A 168 -24.99 -6.97 12.11
N ILE A 169 -24.02 -7.09 11.18
CA ILE A 169 -24.27 -6.97 9.75
C ILE A 169 -24.40 -8.36 9.12
N PRO A 170 -25.49 -8.65 8.38
CA PRO A 170 -25.63 -9.90 7.67
C PRO A 170 -24.60 -10.01 6.53
N ILE A 171 -23.59 -10.86 6.69
CA ILE A 171 -22.52 -11.08 5.71
C ILE A 171 -22.60 -12.50 5.14
N LYS A 172 -22.52 -12.61 3.82
CA LYS A 172 -22.44 -13.90 3.10
C LYS A 172 -21.05 -14.06 2.51
N LEU A 173 -20.23 -14.84 3.20
CA LEU A 173 -18.89 -15.22 2.74
C LEU A 173 -18.95 -16.20 1.56
N ASN A 174 -17.85 -16.32 0.81
CA ASN A 174 -17.73 -17.16 -0.38
C ASN A 174 -18.85 -16.88 -1.41
N SER A 175 -19.28 -15.62 -1.51
CA SER A 175 -20.32 -15.16 -2.42
C SER A 175 -19.72 -14.31 -3.52
N ILE A 176 -19.08 -14.98 -4.47
CA ILE A 176 -18.36 -14.33 -5.58
C ILE A 176 -19.37 -13.73 -6.54
N VAL A 177 -19.48 -12.40 -6.55
CA VAL A 177 -20.31 -11.68 -7.53
C VAL A 177 -19.73 -11.84 -8.92
N LYS A 178 -20.59 -12.16 -9.89
CA LYS A 178 -20.28 -12.34 -11.30
C LYS A 178 -20.94 -11.30 -12.18
N ILE A 179 -22.20 -10.96 -11.89
CA ILE A 179 -22.99 -10.03 -12.68
C ILE A 179 -23.70 -9.08 -11.75
N ILE A 180 -23.69 -7.80 -12.09
CA ILE A 180 -24.55 -6.76 -11.48
C ILE A 180 -25.41 -6.19 -12.60
N GLU A 181 -26.69 -6.56 -12.61
CA GLU A 181 -27.62 -6.18 -13.66
C GLU A 181 -28.63 -5.16 -13.12
N GLN A 182 -28.63 -3.97 -13.70
CA GLN A 182 -29.58 -2.91 -13.37
C GLN A 182 -30.78 -2.99 -14.33
N THR A 183 -31.93 -3.35 -13.78
CA THR A 183 -33.21 -3.37 -14.50
C THR A 183 -33.95 -2.03 -14.36
N LYS A 184 -35.14 -1.91 -14.94
CA LYS A 184 -35.97 -0.71 -14.79
C LYS A 184 -36.35 -0.43 -13.33
N HIS A 185 -36.56 -1.46 -12.51
CA HIS A 185 -37.14 -1.32 -11.14
C HIS A 185 -36.10 -1.62 -10.05
N ASN A 186 -35.22 -2.57 -10.26
CA ASN A 186 -34.31 -3.08 -9.22
C ASN A 186 -32.93 -3.46 -9.81
N ILE A 187 -32.08 -3.95 -8.96
CA ILE A 187 -30.79 -4.53 -9.35
C ILE A 187 -30.79 -6.02 -9.00
N ILE A 188 -30.29 -6.83 -9.93
CA ILE A 188 -30.06 -8.26 -9.74
C ILE A 188 -28.56 -8.48 -9.61
N VAL A 189 -28.10 -8.97 -8.47
CA VAL A 189 -26.71 -9.33 -8.21
C VAL A 189 -26.58 -10.85 -8.27
N THR A 190 -25.92 -11.36 -9.30
CA THR A 190 -25.70 -12.80 -9.50
C THR A 190 -24.32 -13.18 -8.96
N THR A 191 -24.33 -14.14 -8.05
CA THR A 191 -23.09 -14.72 -7.48
C THR A 191 -22.83 -16.11 -8.04
N SER A 192 -21.70 -16.72 -7.66
CA SER A 192 -21.41 -18.12 -7.93
C SER A 192 -22.41 -19.12 -7.32
N LYS A 193 -23.27 -18.68 -6.41
CA LYS A 193 -24.23 -19.56 -5.69
C LYS A 193 -25.67 -19.30 -6.06
N LYS A 194 -26.08 -18.02 -6.07
CA LYS A 194 -27.47 -17.60 -6.35
C LYS A 194 -27.54 -16.12 -6.71
N SER A 195 -28.71 -15.66 -7.12
CA SER A 195 -28.98 -14.24 -7.37
C SER A 195 -29.69 -13.59 -6.20
N TYR A 196 -29.50 -12.29 -6.05
CA TYR A 196 -30.13 -11.42 -5.07
C TYR A 196 -30.76 -10.24 -5.79
N THR A 197 -31.97 -9.89 -5.41
CA THR A 197 -32.66 -8.67 -5.89
C THR A 197 -32.62 -7.61 -4.81
N CYS A 198 -32.25 -6.39 -5.18
CA CYS A 198 -32.16 -5.26 -4.26
C CYS A 198 -32.50 -3.95 -4.97
N GLU A 199 -32.76 -2.91 -4.20
CA GLU A 199 -33.06 -1.58 -4.72
C GLU A 199 -31.75 -0.84 -5.09
N TYR A 200 -30.73 -0.92 -4.24
CA TYR A 200 -29.43 -0.28 -4.41
C TYR A 200 -28.29 -1.27 -4.20
N VAL A 201 -27.18 -1.00 -4.85
CA VAL A 201 -25.89 -1.69 -4.63
C VAL A 201 -24.82 -0.68 -4.28
N ILE A 202 -24.01 -0.98 -3.26
CA ILE A 202 -22.76 -0.31 -2.99
C ILE A 202 -21.64 -1.28 -3.39
N SER A 203 -20.89 -0.93 -4.43
CA SER A 203 -19.75 -1.70 -4.92
C SER A 203 -18.45 -1.17 -4.31
N THR A 204 -17.74 -2.00 -3.56
CA THR A 204 -16.41 -1.71 -3.00
C THR A 204 -15.35 -2.62 -3.64
N ILE A 205 -15.59 -3.04 -4.88
CA ILE A 205 -14.71 -3.92 -5.64
C ILE A 205 -13.43 -3.16 -5.99
N PRO A 206 -12.22 -3.72 -5.71
CA PRO A 206 -10.95 -3.06 -6.00
C PRO A 206 -10.76 -2.76 -7.49
N THR A 207 -10.03 -1.67 -7.79
CA THR A 207 -9.72 -1.23 -9.17
C THR A 207 -9.17 -2.34 -10.05
N GLY A 208 -8.19 -3.11 -9.57
CA GLY A 208 -7.61 -4.23 -10.35
C GLY A 208 -8.62 -5.31 -10.70
N VAL A 209 -9.59 -5.58 -9.80
CA VAL A 209 -10.67 -6.54 -10.08
C VAL A 209 -11.66 -5.96 -11.10
N LEU A 210 -11.99 -4.68 -11.03
CA LEU A 210 -12.85 -4.02 -12.04
C LEU A 210 -12.18 -4.01 -13.42
N GLN A 211 -10.87 -3.74 -13.48
CA GLN A 211 -10.06 -3.80 -14.71
C GLN A 211 -10.02 -5.18 -15.33
N SER A 212 -9.99 -6.23 -14.52
CA SER A 212 -9.93 -7.63 -14.98
C SER A 212 -11.24 -8.12 -15.60
N LYS A 213 -12.33 -7.36 -15.46
CA LYS A 213 -13.69 -7.71 -15.92
C LYS A 213 -14.22 -9.03 -15.33
N LEU A 214 -13.75 -9.42 -14.16
CA LEU A 214 -14.28 -10.58 -13.42
C LEU A 214 -15.72 -10.37 -12.95
N VAL A 215 -16.17 -9.12 -12.90
CA VAL A 215 -17.56 -8.74 -12.63
C VAL A 215 -18.13 -8.02 -13.84
N GLU A 216 -19.20 -8.58 -14.40
CA GLU A 216 -19.93 -8.00 -15.52
C GLU A 216 -21.00 -7.03 -15.03
N PHE A 217 -21.10 -5.85 -15.66
CA PHE A 217 -22.18 -4.88 -15.42
C PHE A 217 -23.15 -4.89 -16.60
N LYS A 218 -24.47 -4.96 -16.32
CA LYS A 218 -25.54 -4.87 -17.32
C LYS A 218 -26.53 -3.75 -16.93
N PRO A 219 -26.69 -2.71 -17.79
CA PRO A 219 -25.85 -2.41 -18.96
C PRO A 219 -24.39 -2.16 -18.59
N SER A 220 -23.50 -2.15 -19.56
CA SER A 220 -22.07 -1.84 -19.35
C SER A 220 -21.89 -0.52 -18.62
N LEU A 221 -20.83 -0.41 -17.82
CA LEU A 221 -20.46 0.85 -17.17
C LEU A 221 -20.38 2.02 -18.17
N PRO A 222 -20.70 3.25 -17.76
CA PRO A 222 -20.57 4.43 -18.60
C PRO A 222 -19.17 4.57 -19.19
N LYS A 223 -19.08 5.14 -20.38
CA LYS A 223 -17.85 5.28 -21.14
C LYS A 223 -16.75 6.03 -20.37
N GLU A 224 -17.15 7.05 -19.60
CA GLU A 224 -16.26 7.81 -18.73
C GLU A 224 -15.67 6.96 -17.60
N LYS A 225 -16.45 6.05 -16.98
CA LYS A 225 -15.92 5.11 -15.97
C LYS A 225 -14.97 4.09 -16.58
N ILE A 226 -15.28 3.56 -17.74
CA ILE A 226 -14.39 2.63 -18.46
C ILE A 226 -13.07 3.30 -18.79
N THR A 227 -13.12 4.57 -19.23
CA THR A 227 -11.93 5.37 -19.52
C THR A 227 -11.14 5.67 -18.25
N ALA A 228 -11.82 6.03 -17.16
CA ALA A 228 -11.18 6.25 -15.86
C ALA A 228 -10.45 5.00 -15.38
N LEU A 229 -11.10 3.84 -15.40
CA LEU A 229 -10.48 2.55 -15.06
C LEU A 229 -9.23 2.23 -15.88
N LYS A 230 -9.25 2.53 -17.17
CA LYS A 230 -8.10 2.33 -18.07
C LYS A 230 -6.90 3.22 -17.71
N ASN A 231 -7.17 4.40 -17.16
CA ASN A 231 -6.18 5.42 -16.86
C ASN A 231 -5.68 5.36 -15.41
N LEU A 232 -6.13 4.37 -14.63
CA LEU A 232 -5.63 4.09 -13.30
C LEU A 232 -4.71 2.86 -13.31
N ASP A 233 -3.62 2.94 -12.59
CA ASP A 233 -2.82 1.78 -12.19
C ASP A 233 -3.35 1.26 -10.85
N SER A 234 -3.55 -0.03 -10.72
CA SER A 234 -4.05 -0.64 -9.47
C SER A 234 -3.00 -0.72 -8.36
N GLY A 235 -1.80 -0.24 -8.65
CA GLY A 235 -0.68 -0.28 -7.73
C GLY A 235 -0.15 -1.68 -7.45
N ASN A 236 0.89 -1.74 -6.63
CA ASN A 236 1.58 -2.98 -6.30
C ASN A 236 2.24 -2.88 -4.92
N HIS A 237 1.90 -3.79 -4.02
CA HIS A 237 2.49 -3.81 -2.69
C HIS A 237 2.40 -5.19 -2.05
N GLU A 238 3.54 -5.85 -1.92
CA GLU A 238 3.65 -7.11 -1.18
C GLU A 238 4.51 -6.91 0.06
N LYS A 239 4.21 -7.64 1.12
CA LYS A 239 5.01 -7.67 2.35
C LYS A 239 5.75 -9.00 2.48
N ILE A 240 6.99 -8.93 2.90
CA ILE A 240 7.84 -10.09 3.25
C ILE A 240 8.21 -9.94 4.72
N PHE A 241 7.75 -10.85 5.56
CA PHE A 241 8.09 -10.90 6.98
C PHE A 241 9.15 -11.97 7.21
N LEU A 242 10.22 -11.61 7.90
CA LEU A 242 11.29 -12.53 8.31
C LEU A 242 11.39 -12.52 9.83
N LYS A 243 11.20 -13.69 10.47
CA LYS A 243 11.40 -13.87 11.90
C LYS A 243 12.78 -14.45 12.15
N PHE A 244 13.51 -13.84 13.05
CA PHE A 244 14.87 -14.25 13.41
C PHE A 244 14.93 -14.85 14.82
N PRO A 245 15.95 -15.70 15.13
CA PRO A 245 16.11 -16.26 16.48
C PRO A 245 16.44 -15.20 17.52
N TYR A 246 17.11 -14.12 17.12
CA TYR A 246 17.44 -12.97 17.96
C TYR A 246 17.52 -11.68 17.13
N VAL A 247 17.48 -10.53 17.79
CA VAL A 247 17.63 -9.20 17.18
C VAL A 247 19.11 -8.90 16.97
N PHE A 248 19.52 -8.68 15.72
CA PHE A 248 20.89 -8.31 15.32
C PHE A 248 21.00 -6.87 14.80
N TRP A 249 19.87 -6.17 14.66
CA TRP A 249 19.78 -4.78 14.24
C TRP A 249 19.64 -3.84 15.43
N ASP A 250 19.82 -2.53 15.20
CA ASP A 250 19.55 -1.53 16.25
C ASP A 250 18.05 -1.51 16.59
N LYS A 251 17.75 -1.78 17.85
CA LYS A 251 16.37 -1.89 18.38
C LYS A 251 15.62 -0.55 18.35
N ASN A 252 16.35 0.57 18.33
CA ASN A 252 15.79 1.91 18.38
C ASN A 252 15.50 2.48 16.98
N VAL A 253 16.04 1.86 15.93
CA VAL A 253 15.81 2.28 14.55
C VAL A 253 14.50 1.67 14.04
N GLU A 254 13.62 2.50 13.52
CA GLU A 254 12.31 2.09 13.03
C GLU A 254 12.37 1.55 11.60
N VAL A 255 13.14 2.21 10.74
CA VAL A 255 13.26 1.88 9.33
C VAL A 255 14.72 1.83 8.90
N PHE A 256 15.11 0.74 8.27
CA PHE A 256 16.40 0.61 7.58
C PHE A 256 16.16 0.73 6.08
N GLN A 257 16.71 1.76 5.46
CA GLN A 257 16.64 1.99 4.02
C GLN A 257 17.91 1.51 3.36
N TYR A 258 17.79 0.54 2.46
CA TYR A 258 18.89 0.08 1.60
C TYR A 258 18.81 0.76 0.25
N SER A 259 19.87 1.44 -0.16
CA SER A 259 19.96 2.06 -1.48
C SER A 259 20.32 1.02 -2.53
N SER A 260 19.51 0.88 -3.56
CA SER A 260 19.72 -0.08 -4.64
C SER A 260 19.70 0.61 -5.99
N ASN A 261 20.64 0.22 -6.87
CA ASN A 261 20.66 0.63 -8.26
C ASN A 261 20.15 -0.46 -9.22
N GLU A 262 19.85 -1.66 -8.72
CA GLU A 262 19.42 -2.80 -9.52
C GLU A 262 17.90 -2.91 -9.58
N HIS A 263 17.25 -2.92 -8.39
CA HIS A 263 15.81 -3.18 -8.26
C HIS A 263 15.18 -2.19 -7.28
N ARG A 264 14.59 -1.15 -7.82
CA ARG A 264 13.88 -0.14 -7.05
C ARG A 264 12.59 -0.73 -6.46
N GLY A 265 12.36 -0.50 -5.17
CA GLY A 265 11.15 -0.99 -4.48
C GLY A 265 11.16 -2.46 -4.09
N VAL A 266 12.25 -3.21 -4.32
CA VAL A 266 12.34 -4.63 -3.95
C VAL A 266 13.25 -4.80 -2.74
N CYS A 267 12.66 -5.10 -1.57
CA CYS A 267 13.38 -5.32 -0.31
C CYS A 267 14.34 -4.17 0.07
N THR A 268 13.99 -2.94 -0.30
CA THR A 268 14.83 -1.76 -0.05
C THR A 268 14.47 -1.02 1.22
N GLN A 269 13.27 -1.24 1.77
CA GLN A 269 12.84 -0.70 3.06
C GLN A 269 12.57 -1.83 4.03
N TRP A 270 13.13 -1.73 5.24
CA TRP A 270 13.00 -2.71 6.29
C TRP A 270 12.42 -2.06 7.54
N TYR A 271 11.32 -2.59 8.02
CA TYR A 271 10.60 -2.09 9.18
C TYR A 271 10.84 -2.96 10.40
N ASN A 272 11.17 -2.33 11.49
CA ASN A 272 11.43 -2.98 12.78
C ASN A 272 10.12 -3.20 13.55
N ILE A 273 9.59 -4.41 13.51
CA ILE A 273 8.35 -4.75 14.22
C ILE A 273 8.52 -4.74 15.73
N LEU A 274 9.74 -4.89 16.25
CA LEU A 274 10.00 -4.86 17.68
C LEU A 274 9.51 -3.57 18.35
N LEU A 275 9.66 -2.42 17.69
CA LEU A 275 9.15 -1.13 18.15
C LEU A 275 7.62 -1.04 18.12
N LYS A 276 6.98 -1.82 17.27
CA LYS A 276 5.54 -1.81 17.05
C LYS A 276 4.81 -2.83 17.93
N SER A 277 5.49 -3.92 18.27
CA SER A 277 4.91 -5.02 19.06
C SER A 277 6.01 -5.71 19.87
N GLU A 278 5.85 -5.75 21.20
CA GLU A 278 6.81 -6.34 22.12
C GLU A 278 7.12 -7.81 21.76
N ASN A 279 8.40 -8.17 21.94
CA ASN A 279 8.91 -9.54 21.76
C ASN A 279 8.84 -10.15 20.36
N LYS A 280 8.85 -9.34 19.32
CA LYS A 280 8.86 -9.85 17.95
C LYS A 280 10.18 -9.55 17.23
N ASN A 281 11.05 -10.55 17.15
CA ASN A 281 12.29 -10.49 16.37
C ASN A 281 11.98 -10.57 14.87
N ILE A 282 11.16 -9.64 14.37
CA ILE A 282 10.67 -9.61 13.00
C ILE A 282 11.11 -8.32 12.32
N LEU A 283 11.73 -8.47 11.16
CA LEU A 283 11.82 -7.42 10.15
C LEU A 283 10.82 -7.72 9.04
N TYR A 284 10.12 -6.70 8.54
CA TYR A 284 9.41 -6.86 7.29
C TYR A 284 9.87 -5.84 6.26
N THR A 285 9.78 -6.24 5.01
CA THR A 285 10.11 -5.42 3.84
C THR A 285 9.01 -5.52 2.80
N ASN A 286 9.06 -4.65 1.80
CA ASN A 286 8.08 -4.58 0.74
C ASN A 286 8.66 -4.98 -0.62
N ILE A 287 7.78 -5.47 -1.51
CA ILE A 287 7.93 -5.42 -2.96
C ILE A 287 6.88 -4.43 -3.43
N SER A 288 7.30 -3.33 -4.02
CA SER A 288 6.43 -2.22 -4.44
C SER A 288 6.98 -1.53 -5.69
N GLY A 289 6.22 -0.60 -6.27
CA GLY A 289 6.63 0.13 -7.47
C GLY A 289 6.60 -0.73 -8.75
N PRO A 290 7.49 -0.49 -9.74
CA PRO A 290 7.38 -1.10 -11.06
C PRO A 290 7.73 -2.60 -11.11
N ASP A 291 8.48 -3.11 -10.14
CA ASP A 291 9.04 -4.47 -10.18
C ASP A 291 8.12 -5.57 -9.63
N ILE A 292 6.82 -5.49 -9.96
CA ILE A 292 5.78 -6.46 -9.51
C ILE A 292 6.11 -7.92 -9.85
N GLN A 293 6.90 -8.15 -10.88
CA GLN A 293 7.32 -9.49 -11.27
C GLN A 293 7.98 -10.27 -10.12
N TYR A 294 8.59 -9.56 -9.16
CA TYR A 294 9.16 -10.18 -7.96
C TYR A 294 8.10 -10.85 -7.07
N ALA A 295 6.84 -10.39 -7.09
CA ALA A 295 5.75 -11.05 -6.39
C ALA A 295 5.49 -12.50 -6.87
N LYS A 296 5.93 -12.85 -8.09
CA LYS A 296 5.82 -14.21 -8.66
C LYS A 296 6.93 -15.16 -8.21
N LYS A 297 8.00 -14.63 -7.62
CA LYS A 297 9.10 -15.48 -7.13
C LYS A 297 8.66 -16.33 -5.93
N SER A 298 9.27 -17.50 -5.78
CA SER A 298 9.03 -18.36 -4.63
C SER A 298 9.49 -17.69 -3.32
N ASP A 299 8.93 -18.13 -2.19
CA ASP A 299 9.34 -17.65 -0.88
C ASP A 299 10.82 -17.92 -0.63
N HIS A 300 11.36 -19.01 -1.16
CA HIS A 300 12.79 -19.34 -1.08
C HIS A 300 13.67 -18.29 -1.83
N GLU A 301 13.29 -17.92 -3.04
CA GLU A 301 14.02 -16.90 -3.82
C GLU A 301 13.94 -15.53 -3.14
N LEU A 302 12.74 -15.15 -2.65
CA LEU A 302 12.56 -13.88 -1.92
C LEU A 302 13.33 -13.87 -0.60
N LYS A 303 13.40 -15.00 0.12
CA LYS A 303 14.26 -15.15 1.28
C LYS A 303 15.74 -14.91 0.92
N LYS A 304 16.21 -15.49 -0.18
CA LYS A 304 17.60 -15.33 -0.65
C LYS A 304 17.92 -13.87 -0.99
N ILE A 305 17.04 -13.19 -1.72
CA ILE A 305 17.17 -11.75 -2.04
C ILE A 305 17.22 -10.93 -0.75
N SER A 306 16.26 -11.13 0.14
CA SER A 306 16.16 -10.45 1.43
C SER A 306 17.43 -10.62 2.26
N MET A 307 17.91 -11.85 2.40
CA MET A 307 19.12 -12.15 3.18
C MET A 307 20.40 -11.57 2.58
N ASN A 308 20.50 -11.51 1.25
CA ASN A 308 21.64 -10.87 0.58
C ASN A 308 21.69 -9.36 0.91
N ILE A 309 20.56 -8.68 0.92
CA ILE A 309 20.45 -7.26 1.29
C ILE A 309 20.77 -7.06 2.78
N LEU A 310 20.17 -7.85 3.65
CA LEU A 310 20.41 -7.76 5.11
C LEU A 310 21.87 -8.00 5.45
N LYS A 311 22.55 -8.96 4.77
CA LYS A 311 23.98 -9.20 4.95
C LYS A 311 24.84 -8.02 4.50
N LYS A 312 24.47 -7.33 3.44
CA LYS A 312 25.17 -6.09 3.03
C LYS A 312 25.06 -5.01 4.10
N MET A 313 23.88 -4.83 4.71
CA MET A 313 23.64 -3.80 5.73
C MET A 313 24.25 -4.15 7.09
N PHE A 314 24.12 -5.41 7.54
CA PHE A 314 24.43 -5.80 8.93
C PHE A 314 25.62 -6.78 9.07
N GLY A 315 26.27 -7.15 7.95
CA GLY A 315 27.38 -8.11 7.96
C GLY A 315 26.97 -9.54 7.67
N ASN A 316 27.97 -10.39 7.39
CA ASN A 316 27.73 -11.78 6.95
C ASN A 316 27.26 -12.72 8.08
N ASP A 317 27.54 -12.36 9.33
CA ASP A 317 27.32 -13.22 10.52
C ASP A 317 25.89 -13.15 11.08
N ILE A 318 24.97 -12.46 10.39
CA ILE A 318 23.56 -12.40 10.80
C ILE A 318 22.90 -13.79 10.70
N PRO A 319 21.99 -14.12 11.62
CA PRO A 319 21.34 -15.42 11.65
C PRO A 319 20.42 -15.63 10.43
N GLN A 320 20.20 -16.90 10.10
CA GLN A 320 19.13 -17.23 9.15
C GLN A 320 17.76 -17.02 9.80
N PRO A 321 16.75 -16.55 9.06
CA PRO A 321 15.42 -16.45 9.61
C PRO A 321 14.82 -17.83 9.85
N GLU A 322 14.16 -17.98 11.01
CA GLU A 322 13.44 -19.19 11.41
C GLU A 322 12.20 -19.42 10.54
N SER A 323 11.58 -18.33 10.08
CA SER A 323 10.40 -18.40 9.24
C SER A 323 10.28 -17.18 8.34
N ILE A 324 9.56 -17.38 7.21
CA ILE A 324 9.21 -16.36 6.25
C ILE A 324 7.70 -16.40 5.99
N TYR A 325 7.10 -15.24 5.80
CA TYR A 325 5.74 -15.10 5.28
C TYR A 325 5.71 -14.03 4.19
N VAL A 326 5.11 -14.34 3.06
CA VAL A 326 5.04 -13.42 1.92
C VAL A 326 3.59 -13.24 1.48
N THR A 327 3.15 -12.02 1.32
CA THR A 327 1.84 -11.72 0.73
C THR A 327 1.87 -11.85 -0.79
N ARG A 328 0.69 -11.97 -1.41
CA ARG A 328 0.52 -12.08 -2.86
C ARG A 328 -0.71 -11.30 -3.33
N TRP A 329 -0.86 -10.06 -2.85
CA TRP A 329 -2.04 -9.22 -3.11
C TRP A 329 -2.26 -8.96 -4.60
N SER A 330 -1.19 -8.70 -5.34
CA SER A 330 -1.22 -8.45 -6.77
C SER A 330 -1.59 -9.67 -7.61
N LEU A 331 -1.34 -10.88 -7.08
CA LEU A 331 -1.69 -12.15 -7.73
C LEU A 331 -3.04 -12.71 -7.23
N ASP A 332 -3.61 -12.14 -6.18
CA ASP A 332 -4.87 -12.57 -5.61
C ASP A 332 -6.04 -12.08 -6.46
N LYS A 333 -6.87 -13.01 -6.96
CA LYS A 333 -7.98 -12.74 -7.88
C LYS A 333 -9.07 -11.79 -7.34
N TYR A 334 -9.08 -11.53 -6.03
CA TYR A 334 -10.03 -10.61 -5.40
C TYR A 334 -9.40 -9.27 -4.99
N THR A 335 -8.14 -9.05 -5.38
CA THR A 335 -7.43 -7.79 -5.18
C THR A 335 -6.82 -7.29 -6.48
N LEU A 336 -5.93 -8.08 -7.12
CA LEU A 336 -5.26 -7.78 -8.38
C LEU A 336 -4.57 -6.41 -8.36
N GLY A 337 -3.89 -6.09 -7.26
CA GLY A 337 -3.22 -4.80 -7.09
C GLY A 337 -2.79 -4.54 -5.66
N GLY A 338 -2.35 -3.31 -5.44
CA GLY A 338 -1.92 -2.78 -4.16
C GLY A 338 -3.05 -2.19 -3.31
N PRO A 339 -2.71 -1.32 -2.35
CA PRO A 339 -3.68 -0.71 -1.44
C PRO A 339 -4.66 0.23 -2.15
N TYR A 340 -4.25 0.98 -3.18
CA TYR A 340 -5.11 1.93 -3.91
C TYR A 340 -4.61 2.18 -5.33
N GLY A 341 -5.51 2.73 -6.16
CA GLY A 341 -5.23 3.07 -7.54
C GLY A 341 -4.59 4.45 -7.69
N HIS A 342 -3.71 4.59 -8.67
CA HIS A 342 -3.03 5.84 -8.99
C HIS A 342 -3.20 6.21 -10.47
N PRO A 343 -3.24 7.51 -10.82
CA PRO A 343 -3.25 7.93 -12.22
C PRO A 343 -2.01 7.45 -12.98
N THR A 344 -2.22 6.95 -14.19
CA THR A 344 -1.15 6.69 -15.17
C THR A 344 -0.77 7.97 -15.92
N LYS A 345 0.16 7.91 -16.89
CA LYS A 345 0.50 9.05 -17.78
C LYS A 345 -0.70 9.63 -18.53
N ASN A 346 -1.74 8.83 -18.75
CA ASN A 346 -2.97 9.25 -19.43
C ASN A 346 -4.11 9.56 -18.44
N GLY A 347 -3.85 9.43 -17.16
CA GLY A 347 -4.82 9.64 -16.09
C GLY A 347 -4.61 10.96 -15.35
N THR A 348 -5.64 11.30 -14.57
CA THR A 348 -5.64 12.42 -13.63
C THR A 348 -6.26 11.96 -12.32
N MET A 349 -6.05 12.71 -11.23
CA MET A 349 -6.74 12.46 -9.94
C MET A 349 -8.27 12.49 -10.09
N GLU A 350 -8.81 13.22 -11.08
CA GLU A 350 -10.25 13.24 -11.38
C GLU A 350 -10.81 11.87 -11.86
N ASN A 351 -9.93 10.95 -12.30
CA ASN A 351 -10.36 9.59 -12.62
C ASN A 351 -10.85 8.84 -11.36
N LEU A 352 -10.26 9.08 -10.19
CA LEU A 352 -10.74 8.52 -8.92
C LEU A 352 -12.14 9.05 -8.57
N SER A 353 -12.34 10.38 -8.66
CA SER A 353 -13.66 10.99 -8.47
C SER A 353 -14.70 10.44 -9.47
N THR A 354 -14.29 10.19 -10.71
CA THR A 354 -15.16 9.59 -11.73
C THR A 354 -15.54 8.16 -11.36
N MET A 355 -14.62 7.40 -10.75
CA MET A 355 -14.95 6.07 -10.21
C MET A 355 -15.96 6.14 -9.05
N GLY A 356 -15.95 7.18 -8.23
CA GLY A 356 -16.91 7.40 -7.15
C GLY A 356 -18.33 7.77 -7.60
N LYS A 357 -18.51 8.30 -8.82
CA LYS A 357 -19.85 8.70 -9.31
C LYS A 357 -20.79 7.50 -9.38
N PRO A 358 -22.05 7.62 -8.96
CA PRO A 358 -23.02 6.54 -9.08
C PRO A 358 -23.34 6.23 -10.55
N PHE A 359 -23.75 5.00 -10.81
CA PHE A 359 -24.30 4.56 -12.08
C PHE A 359 -25.73 4.05 -11.85
N GLY A 360 -26.71 4.91 -12.03
CA GLY A 360 -28.09 4.65 -11.66
C GLY A 360 -28.22 4.36 -10.16
N LYS A 361 -28.66 3.17 -9.81
CA LYS A 361 -28.78 2.70 -8.42
C LYS A 361 -27.56 1.94 -7.89
N ILE A 362 -26.46 1.93 -8.66
CA ILE A 362 -25.18 1.36 -8.26
C ILE A 362 -24.27 2.49 -7.78
N HIS A 363 -23.89 2.46 -6.51
CA HIS A 363 -22.95 3.35 -5.87
C HIS A 363 -21.57 2.68 -5.78
N PHE A 364 -20.53 3.48 -5.82
CA PHE A 364 -19.15 3.00 -5.71
C PHE A 364 -18.50 3.61 -4.48
N GLY A 365 -17.79 2.81 -3.72
CA GLY A 365 -17.12 3.22 -2.49
C GLY A 365 -15.78 2.51 -2.33
N GLY A 366 -15.00 2.99 -1.39
CA GLY A 366 -13.65 2.51 -1.11
C GLY A 366 -12.59 3.51 -1.56
N VAL A 367 -11.35 3.27 -1.19
CA VAL A 367 -10.21 4.16 -1.39
C VAL A 367 -9.98 4.59 -2.85
N ASP A 368 -10.34 3.75 -3.81
CA ASP A 368 -10.18 4.01 -5.25
C ASP A 368 -11.29 4.91 -5.84
N THR A 369 -12.14 5.54 -5.01
CA THR A 369 -13.31 6.32 -5.47
C THR A 369 -13.30 7.77 -5.02
N SER A 370 -12.23 8.21 -4.38
CA SER A 370 -12.03 9.59 -3.94
C SER A 370 -10.64 10.09 -4.35
N LYS A 371 -10.54 11.35 -4.74
CA LYS A 371 -9.27 12.04 -4.93
C LYS A 371 -8.74 12.66 -3.63
N ASP A 372 -9.63 12.84 -2.67
CA ASP A 372 -9.25 13.27 -1.33
C ASP A 372 -8.85 12.02 -0.58
N GLU A 373 -7.58 11.89 -0.26
CA GLU A 373 -7.02 10.79 0.54
C GLU A 373 -7.47 10.89 2.00
N THR A 374 -8.74 11.11 2.20
CA THR A 374 -9.39 10.91 3.48
C THR A 374 -9.91 9.49 3.46
N GLU A 375 -9.15 8.63 3.98
CA GLU A 375 -9.45 7.21 4.14
C GLU A 375 -10.69 6.92 4.98
#